data_f345a46a282cd62c82da533258201e2a
#
_entry.id   f345a46a282cd62c82da533258201e2a
#
_cell.length_a   1.000
_cell.length_b   1.000
_cell.length_c   1.000
_cell.angle_alpha   90.00
_cell.angle_beta   90.00
_cell.angle_gamma   90.00
#
_symmetry.space_group_name_H-M   'P 1'
#
loop_
_entity.id
_entity.type
_entity.pdbx_description
1 polymer ?
#
loop_
_entity_poly.entity_id
_entity_poly.type
_entity_poly.pdbx_seq_one_letter_code
_entity_poly.pdbx_strand_id
1 'polypeptide(L)'
;MTLLRCSAAIAALLVAACNNSNNSQTQSDNAIVETFVTASQHTISPLDINPSCVPDSASNSPLPEGLLVFKRGEQPTRLVVFSHGIGHTVQASWLPHMRRELRLAQHYENSPGGVAFVATDYRDNLGFPTLRGAYDTIAATEYALEKFPSIDTVYLFGVSMGGAVSGTAIVESAAISDDGKALYDYWITAEGVSQLVETYGEAKAAAEATGNATAMAAAAGIERDTGGTPAECPLAYQRRSPALHAAQIQLGGVQAATVIHPVNDGLVPHNQGREMAGALTTAGIATQFFTVVGIPEGQDPGTTGTGTLGAGEADGTLNLAGHGSEADATHPVMRTAFEQLRKMLDGQYNAEVPYFECIVDHRAPEDSCQVDQF
;
A
#
# COMPACT_ATOMS: atom_id res chain seq x y z
N MET A 1 -20.60 -45.66 -15.89
CA MET A 1 -19.38 -45.04 -16.42
C MET A 1 -19.17 -43.72 -15.72
N THR A 2 -18.17 -43.66 -14.92
CA THR A 2 -17.98 -42.76 -13.79
C THR A 2 -17.25 -41.48 -14.28
N LEU A 3 -17.88 -40.35 -14.17
CA LEU A 3 -17.23 -39.05 -14.35
C LEU A 3 -16.62 -38.63 -13.02
N LEU A 4 -15.29 -38.71 -12.94
CA LEU A 4 -14.51 -38.18 -11.83
C LEU A 4 -14.47 -36.65 -11.92
N ARG A 5 -14.94 -36.02 -10.88
CA ARG A 5 -14.76 -34.59 -10.59
C ARG A 5 -13.34 -34.37 -10.13
N CYS A 6 -12.56 -33.59 -10.85
CA CYS A 6 -11.35 -32.92 -10.34
C CYS A 6 -11.72 -31.49 -9.99
N SER A 7 -12.06 -31.27 -8.76
CA SER A 7 -12.13 -29.95 -8.14
C SER A 7 -11.30 -30.00 -6.86
N ALA A 8 -10.54 -28.96 -6.62
CA ALA A 8 -9.69 -28.73 -5.44
C ALA A 8 -8.21 -29.10 -5.58
N ALA A 9 -7.43 -28.19 -6.14
CA ALA A 9 -5.99 -28.08 -5.85
C ALA A 9 -5.44 -26.71 -6.31
N ILE A 10 -5.97 -25.60 -5.81
CA ILE A 10 -5.36 -24.26 -5.91
C ILE A 10 -5.51 -23.61 -4.54
N ALA A 11 -4.85 -24.14 -3.54
CA ALA A 11 -4.78 -23.51 -2.22
C ALA A 11 -3.61 -24.06 -1.37
N ALA A 12 -2.46 -24.33 -1.97
CA ALA A 12 -1.38 -24.93 -1.18
C ALA A 12 0.01 -24.54 -1.72
N LEU A 13 0.28 -23.24 -1.95
CA LEU A 13 1.65 -22.80 -2.28
C LEU A 13 2.08 -21.51 -1.59
N LEU A 14 1.39 -21.06 -0.56
CA LEU A 14 1.75 -19.85 0.21
C LEU A 14 1.99 -20.10 1.71
N VAL A 15 2.25 -21.35 2.14
CA VAL A 15 2.52 -21.66 3.55
C VAL A 15 3.77 -22.52 3.67
N ALA A 16 4.93 -21.93 3.44
CA ALA A 16 6.21 -22.59 3.76
C ALA A 16 7.33 -21.60 4.11
N ALA A 17 7.06 -20.60 4.93
CA ALA A 17 8.12 -19.74 5.49
C ALA A 17 7.82 -19.32 6.94
N CYS A 18 7.26 -20.22 7.75
CA CYS A 18 7.14 -19.98 9.18
C CYS A 18 7.68 -21.19 9.93
N ASN A 19 8.99 -21.27 10.11
CA ASN A 19 9.61 -21.91 11.27
C ASN A 19 11.11 -21.70 11.25
N ASN A 20 11.56 -20.57 11.81
CA ASN A 20 12.80 -20.49 12.56
C ASN A 20 12.77 -19.23 13.43
N SER A 21 12.08 -19.33 14.54
CA SER A 21 12.19 -18.36 15.62
C SER A 21 12.70 -19.07 16.85
N ASN A 22 13.99 -18.97 17.09
CA ASN A 22 14.55 -19.28 18.39
C ASN A 22 15.09 -18.01 19.03
N ASN A 23 14.51 -17.70 20.18
CA ASN A 23 15.06 -16.99 21.31
C ASN A 23 15.61 -15.59 21.12
N SER A 24 14.78 -14.62 21.44
CA SER A 24 15.29 -13.41 22.09
C SER A 24 14.28 -12.86 23.07
N GLN A 25 14.67 -12.90 24.33
CA GLN A 25 14.25 -12.05 25.45
C GLN A 25 12.80 -11.56 25.46
N THR A 26 12.01 -12.11 26.35
CA THR A 26 10.75 -11.58 26.85
C THR A 26 10.98 -10.24 27.57
N GLN A 27 11.24 -9.18 26.86
CA GLN A 27 10.89 -7.86 27.29
C GLN A 27 9.38 -7.75 27.07
N SER A 28 8.61 -7.55 28.13
CA SER A 28 7.15 -7.44 28.08
C SER A 28 6.78 -6.37 27.07
N ASP A 29 6.24 -6.79 25.94
CA ASP A 29 5.78 -5.92 24.90
C ASP A 29 4.58 -5.14 25.47
N ASN A 30 4.78 -3.86 25.79
CA ASN A 30 3.70 -2.99 26.26
C ASN A 30 2.69 -2.65 25.16
N ALA A 31 2.90 -3.19 23.96
CA ALA A 31 2.00 -3.02 22.83
C ALA A 31 0.70 -3.81 23.05
N ILE A 32 -0.42 -3.15 22.89
CA ILE A 32 -1.74 -3.77 22.78
C ILE A 32 -2.04 -3.93 21.31
N VAL A 33 -2.53 -5.09 20.93
CA VAL A 33 -3.13 -5.36 19.61
C VAL A 33 -4.60 -5.64 19.84
N GLU A 34 -5.43 -4.81 19.26
CA GLU A 34 -6.87 -4.94 19.31
C GLU A 34 -7.42 -5.27 17.93
N THR A 35 -8.24 -6.30 17.84
CA THR A 35 -8.97 -6.64 16.62
C THR A 35 -10.34 -6.00 16.62
N PHE A 36 -10.81 -5.57 15.47
CA PHE A 36 -12.14 -5.04 15.27
C PHE A 36 -12.65 -5.43 13.88
N VAL A 37 -13.94 -5.27 13.66
CA VAL A 37 -14.54 -5.51 12.35
C VAL A 37 -14.79 -4.15 11.70
N THR A 38 -14.22 -3.97 10.52
CA THR A 38 -14.44 -2.77 9.72
C THR A 38 -15.77 -2.90 8.99
N ALA A 39 -16.73 -2.08 9.34
CA ALA A 39 -18.00 -1.99 8.62
C ALA A 39 -18.09 -0.60 7.98
N SER A 40 -17.50 -0.43 6.79
CA SER A 40 -17.78 0.79 6.05
C SER A 40 -19.27 0.85 5.70
N GLN A 41 -19.96 1.87 6.18
CA GLN A 41 -21.34 2.15 5.84
C GLN A 41 -21.47 2.94 4.54
N HIS A 42 -20.36 3.30 3.93
CA HIS A 42 -20.34 4.09 2.70
C HIS A 42 -20.82 3.26 1.52
N THR A 43 -21.87 3.70 0.89
CA THR A 43 -22.39 3.09 -0.33
C THR A 43 -21.55 3.58 -1.50
N ILE A 44 -20.94 2.65 -2.22
CA ILE A 44 -20.22 2.98 -3.45
C ILE A 44 -21.25 3.42 -4.48
N SER A 45 -21.28 4.72 -4.77
CA SER A 45 -22.13 5.27 -5.81
C SER A 45 -21.53 4.99 -7.17
N PRO A 46 -22.30 4.48 -8.15
CA PRO A 46 -21.83 4.37 -9.53
C PRO A 46 -21.49 5.78 -10.04
N LEU A 47 -20.27 6.02 -10.45
CA LEU A 47 -19.87 7.27 -11.12
C LEU A 47 -20.02 7.17 -12.63
N ASP A 48 -20.00 5.95 -13.16
CA ASP A 48 -20.13 5.71 -14.59
C ASP A 48 -21.58 5.77 -15.04
N ILE A 49 -21.79 6.32 -16.25
CA ILE A 49 -23.06 6.26 -16.98
C ILE A 49 -23.45 4.80 -17.23
N ASN A 50 -22.47 3.90 -17.27
CA ASN A 50 -22.70 2.47 -17.41
C ASN A 50 -22.96 1.84 -16.03
N PRO A 51 -24.19 1.37 -15.76
CA PRO A 51 -24.53 0.76 -14.47
C PRO A 51 -23.81 -0.57 -14.19
N SER A 52 -23.13 -1.14 -15.21
CA SER A 52 -22.30 -2.34 -15.06
C SER A 52 -20.93 -2.01 -14.44
N CYS A 53 -20.48 -0.76 -14.48
CA CYS A 53 -19.20 -0.31 -13.96
C CYS A 53 -19.21 -0.10 -12.44
N VAL A 54 -19.81 -1.00 -11.72
CA VAL A 54 -19.78 -1.07 -10.26
C VAL A 54 -18.98 -2.29 -9.84
N PRO A 55 -18.25 -2.20 -8.72
CA PRO A 55 -17.62 -3.38 -8.15
C PRO A 55 -18.61 -4.52 -8.03
N ASP A 56 -18.21 -5.70 -8.46
CA ASP A 56 -19.05 -6.89 -8.26
C ASP A 56 -19.41 -6.96 -6.77
N SER A 57 -20.71 -6.88 -6.51
CA SER A 57 -21.22 -6.96 -5.15
C SER A 57 -21.08 -8.41 -4.67
N ALA A 58 -19.88 -8.78 -4.25
CA ALA A 58 -19.68 -9.99 -3.46
C ALA A 58 -20.43 -9.79 -2.12
N SER A 59 -21.77 -9.89 -2.20
CA SER A 59 -22.71 -9.66 -1.09
C SER A 59 -22.50 -10.64 0.08
N ASN A 60 -21.54 -11.54 -0.03
CA ASN A 60 -21.20 -12.55 0.96
C ASN A 60 -19.73 -12.52 1.40
N SER A 61 -18.94 -11.52 1.02
CA SER A 61 -17.60 -11.39 1.60
C SER A 61 -17.74 -11.09 3.09
N PRO A 62 -17.01 -11.79 3.97
CA PRO A 62 -16.98 -11.45 5.38
C PRO A 62 -16.51 -10.01 5.53
N LEU A 63 -17.02 -9.33 6.56
CA LEU A 63 -16.53 -7.99 6.90
C LEU A 63 -15.03 -8.10 7.22
N PRO A 64 -14.20 -7.16 6.74
CA PRO A 64 -12.78 -7.23 6.94
C PRO A 64 -12.42 -7.06 8.42
N GLU A 65 -11.43 -7.82 8.85
CA GLU A 65 -10.83 -7.67 10.17
C GLU A 65 -9.83 -6.52 10.15
N GLY A 66 -9.93 -5.62 11.11
CA GLY A 66 -8.97 -4.57 11.37
C GLY A 66 -8.13 -4.86 12.60
N LEU A 67 -6.93 -4.30 12.62
CA LEU A 67 -6.00 -4.34 13.75
C LEU A 67 -5.60 -2.92 14.14
N LEU A 68 -5.73 -2.62 15.43
CA LEU A 68 -5.23 -1.39 16.02
C LEU A 68 -4.12 -1.73 17.02
N VAL A 69 -2.94 -1.17 16.82
CA VAL A 69 -1.76 -1.39 17.65
C VAL A 69 -1.39 -0.10 18.35
N PHE A 70 -1.28 -0.14 19.67
CA PHE A 70 -0.93 1.03 20.48
C PHE A 70 -0.22 0.61 21.76
N LYS A 71 0.40 1.52 22.45
CA LYS A 71 1.09 1.23 23.72
C LYS A 71 0.13 1.40 24.91
N ARG A 72 0.20 0.44 25.83
CA ARG A 72 -0.63 0.42 27.04
C ARG A 72 -0.42 1.69 27.88
N GLY A 73 -1.50 2.36 28.18
CA GLY A 73 -1.51 3.54 29.05
C GLY A 73 -1.08 4.84 28.38
N GLU A 74 -0.76 4.82 27.08
CA GLU A 74 -0.52 6.04 26.31
C GLU A 74 -1.80 6.51 25.62
N GLN A 75 -1.88 7.83 25.42
CA GLN A 75 -2.87 8.50 24.58
C GLN A 75 -2.12 8.94 23.31
N PRO A 76 -2.22 8.20 22.20
CA PRO A 76 -1.51 8.55 20.99
C PRO A 76 -2.00 9.88 20.43
N THR A 77 -1.08 10.71 19.98
CA THR A 77 -1.39 11.95 19.24
C THR A 77 -1.17 11.77 17.74
N ARG A 78 -0.58 10.66 17.33
CA ARG A 78 -0.33 10.35 15.91
C ARG A 78 -0.85 8.96 15.58
N LEU A 79 -1.35 8.84 14.35
CA LEU A 79 -1.85 7.59 13.79
C LEU A 79 -1.10 7.27 12.50
N VAL A 80 -0.59 6.06 12.38
CA VAL A 80 -0.15 5.49 11.11
C VAL A 80 -1.23 4.53 10.63
N VAL A 81 -1.76 4.79 9.45
CA VAL A 81 -2.72 3.93 8.76
C VAL A 81 -1.98 3.17 7.68
N PHE A 82 -2.13 1.86 7.62
CA PHE A 82 -1.42 1.03 6.67
C PHE A 82 -2.36 0.36 5.68
N SER A 83 -2.03 0.48 4.38
CA SER A 83 -2.72 -0.15 3.27
C SER A 83 -1.81 -1.19 2.61
N HIS A 84 -2.15 -2.46 2.78
CA HIS A 84 -1.33 -3.59 2.32
C HIS A 84 -1.46 -3.88 0.82
N GLY A 85 -0.51 -4.65 0.29
CA GLY A 85 -0.48 -5.11 -1.10
C GLY A 85 -1.41 -6.31 -1.39
N ILE A 86 -1.40 -6.76 -2.64
CA ILE A 86 -2.21 -7.89 -3.11
C ILE A 86 -1.81 -9.19 -2.41
N GLY A 87 -2.81 -9.98 -1.98
CA GLY A 87 -2.59 -11.30 -1.40
C GLY A 87 -2.07 -11.31 0.04
N HIS A 88 -1.90 -10.14 0.65
CA HIS A 88 -1.48 -10.01 2.05
C HIS A 88 -2.68 -9.86 3.00
N THR A 89 -2.41 -10.07 4.28
CA THR A 89 -3.33 -9.80 5.38
C THR A 89 -2.62 -8.97 6.43
N VAL A 90 -3.37 -8.19 7.18
CA VAL A 90 -2.82 -7.32 8.22
C VAL A 90 -2.05 -8.08 9.30
N GLN A 91 -2.41 -9.33 9.58
CA GLN A 91 -1.71 -10.14 10.58
C GLN A 91 -0.40 -10.75 10.05
N ALA A 92 -0.39 -11.16 8.77
CA ALA A 92 0.73 -11.88 8.20
C ALA A 92 1.87 -10.95 7.79
N SER A 93 1.57 -9.79 7.23
CA SER A 93 2.56 -8.97 6.56
C SER A 93 3.13 -7.84 7.42
N TRP A 94 2.31 -7.02 8.03
CA TRP A 94 2.78 -5.77 8.63
C TRP A 94 2.89 -5.76 10.16
N LEU A 95 2.08 -6.54 10.86
CA LEU A 95 1.97 -6.48 12.31
C LEU A 95 3.31 -6.63 13.07
N PRO A 96 4.21 -7.57 12.70
CA PRO A 96 5.52 -7.68 13.35
C PRO A 96 6.36 -6.42 13.17
N HIS A 97 6.28 -5.78 12.01
CA HIS A 97 7.04 -4.57 11.70
C HIS A 97 6.50 -3.36 12.46
N MET A 98 5.18 -3.19 12.49
CA MET A 98 4.55 -2.10 13.23
C MET A 98 4.80 -2.21 14.74
N ARG A 99 4.81 -3.42 15.29
CA ARG A 99 5.22 -3.63 16.68
C ARG A 99 6.68 -3.21 16.93
N ARG A 100 7.56 -3.47 15.97
CA ARG A 100 8.94 -2.99 16.06
C ARG A 100 9.02 -1.46 16.00
N GLU A 101 8.34 -0.85 15.04
CA GLU A 101 8.31 0.61 14.89
C GLU A 101 7.69 1.29 16.12
N LEU A 102 6.64 0.71 16.70
CA LEU A 102 6.06 1.22 17.94
C LEU A 102 7.06 1.18 19.12
N ARG A 103 7.90 0.16 19.21
CA ARG A 103 8.98 0.11 20.20
C ARG A 103 10.05 1.19 19.95
N LEU A 104 10.40 1.39 18.69
CA LEU A 104 11.37 2.43 18.31
C LEU A 104 10.83 3.84 18.55
N ALA A 105 9.54 4.07 18.34
CA ALA A 105 8.89 5.36 18.57
C ALA A 105 8.96 5.84 20.03
N GLN A 106 9.23 4.94 20.98
CA GLN A 106 9.46 5.31 22.39
C GLN A 106 10.73 6.15 22.60
N HIS A 107 11.64 6.14 21.65
CA HIS A 107 12.90 6.86 21.68
C HIS A 107 12.89 8.15 20.85
N TYR A 108 11.74 8.50 20.26
CA TYR A 108 11.61 9.77 19.54
C TYR A 108 11.50 10.92 20.52
N GLU A 109 12.63 11.59 20.77
CA GLU A 109 12.72 12.69 21.75
C GLU A 109 11.79 13.87 21.42
N ASN A 110 11.47 14.06 20.14
CA ASN A 110 10.64 15.15 19.63
C ASN A 110 9.16 14.79 19.50
N SER A 111 8.75 13.63 19.98
CA SER A 111 7.40 13.12 19.84
C SER A 111 6.67 13.08 21.18
N PRO A 112 6.19 14.22 21.69
CA PRO A 112 5.29 14.22 22.84
C PRO A 112 3.99 13.55 22.43
N GLY A 113 3.61 12.48 23.11
CA GLY A 113 2.45 11.68 22.76
C GLY A 113 2.83 10.47 21.89
N GLY A 114 2.23 9.33 22.15
CA GLY A 114 2.53 8.08 21.47
C GLY A 114 2.05 8.04 20.02
N VAL A 115 2.39 6.96 19.37
CA VAL A 115 1.94 6.62 18.01
C VAL A 115 1.03 5.39 18.09
N ALA A 116 -0.11 5.43 17.42
CA ALA A 116 -0.92 4.25 17.16
C ALA A 116 -0.79 3.83 15.69
N PHE A 117 -1.00 2.55 15.41
CA PHE A 117 -0.99 1.99 14.07
C PHE A 117 -2.31 1.26 13.84
N VAL A 118 -2.94 1.50 12.68
CA VAL A 118 -4.16 0.80 12.27
C VAL A 118 -4.03 0.28 10.86
N ALA A 119 -4.58 -0.89 10.62
CA ALA A 119 -4.77 -1.43 9.27
C ALA A 119 -6.00 -2.33 9.25
N THR A 120 -6.48 -2.62 8.07
CA THR A 120 -7.59 -3.54 7.85
C THR A 120 -7.32 -4.44 6.65
N ASP A 121 -7.80 -5.66 6.71
CA ASP A 121 -8.00 -6.45 5.51
C ASP A 121 -9.08 -5.79 4.64
N TYR A 122 -9.10 -6.10 3.37
CA TYR A 122 -10.08 -5.53 2.47
C TYR A 122 -11.18 -6.56 2.16
N ARG A 123 -12.37 -6.07 1.94
CA ARG A 123 -13.42 -6.89 1.31
C ARG A 123 -12.92 -7.37 -0.05
N ASP A 124 -13.07 -8.67 -0.32
CA ASP A 124 -12.50 -9.33 -1.50
C ASP A 124 -10.96 -9.32 -1.55
N ASN A 125 -10.32 -9.58 -0.43
CA ASN A 125 -8.86 -9.54 -0.24
C ASN A 125 -8.06 -10.44 -1.21
N LEU A 126 -8.71 -11.39 -1.89
CA LEU A 126 -8.10 -12.26 -2.90
C LEU A 126 -8.06 -11.63 -4.31
N GLY A 127 -8.62 -10.42 -4.47
CA GLY A 127 -8.64 -9.69 -5.72
C GLY A 127 -7.71 -8.48 -5.73
N PHE A 128 -8.15 -7.43 -6.43
CA PHE A 128 -7.50 -6.12 -6.47
C PHE A 128 -8.48 -5.03 -6.00
N PRO A 129 -8.94 -5.05 -4.74
CA PRO A 129 -10.07 -4.28 -4.26
C PRO A 129 -9.71 -2.82 -3.97
N THR A 130 -9.32 -2.04 -4.97
CA THR A 130 -8.85 -0.67 -4.77
C THR A 130 -9.88 0.24 -4.10
N LEU A 131 -11.09 0.32 -4.65
CA LEU A 131 -12.11 1.22 -4.11
C LEU A 131 -12.72 0.69 -2.80
N ARG A 132 -12.98 -0.61 -2.72
CA ARG A 132 -13.47 -1.23 -1.48
C ARG A 132 -12.42 -1.14 -0.38
N GLY A 133 -11.17 -1.43 -0.71
CA GLY A 133 -10.05 -1.29 0.21
C GLY A 133 -9.87 0.14 0.71
N ALA A 134 -10.11 1.14 -0.14
CA ALA A 134 -10.11 2.54 0.27
C ALA A 134 -11.18 2.84 1.32
N TYR A 135 -12.42 2.40 1.12
CA TYR A 135 -13.48 2.59 2.11
C TYR A 135 -13.26 1.77 3.39
N ASP A 136 -12.68 0.58 3.30
CA ASP A 136 -12.32 -0.21 4.47
C ASP A 136 -11.19 0.48 5.25
N THR A 137 -10.20 1.07 4.56
CA THR A 137 -9.13 1.88 5.16
C THR A 137 -9.69 3.13 5.85
N ILE A 138 -10.64 3.84 5.22
CA ILE A 138 -11.33 4.99 5.83
C ILE A 138 -12.02 4.56 7.13
N ALA A 139 -12.82 3.50 7.10
CA ALA A 139 -13.53 3.01 8.28
C ALA A 139 -12.58 2.57 9.41
N ALA A 140 -11.45 1.97 9.08
CA ALA A 140 -10.42 1.62 10.07
C ALA A 140 -9.78 2.88 10.68
N THR A 141 -9.57 3.91 9.88
CA THR A 141 -9.07 5.22 10.36
C THR A 141 -10.06 5.86 11.30
N GLU A 142 -11.33 5.95 10.91
CA GLU A 142 -12.42 6.50 11.73
C GLU A 142 -12.54 5.78 13.08
N TYR A 143 -12.45 4.44 13.07
CA TYR A 143 -12.44 3.65 14.30
C TYR A 143 -11.30 4.05 15.25
N ALA A 144 -10.07 4.24 14.71
CA ALA A 144 -8.94 4.65 15.53
C ALA A 144 -9.08 6.07 16.07
N LEU A 145 -9.60 7.00 15.27
CA LEU A 145 -9.83 8.40 15.66
C LEU A 145 -10.95 8.51 16.71
N GLU A 146 -12.02 7.72 16.58
CA GLU A 146 -13.08 7.66 17.59
C GLU A 146 -12.54 7.13 18.92
N LYS A 147 -11.69 6.10 18.86
CA LYS A 147 -11.09 5.53 20.06
C LYS A 147 -10.09 6.46 20.74
N PHE A 148 -9.33 7.21 19.96
CA PHE A 148 -8.30 8.13 20.43
C PHE A 148 -8.50 9.56 19.90
N PRO A 149 -9.42 10.32 20.49
CA PRO A 149 -9.68 11.72 20.08
C PRO A 149 -8.48 12.67 20.29
N SER A 150 -7.41 12.17 20.89
CA SER A 150 -6.13 12.88 21.05
C SER A 150 -5.26 12.85 19.81
N ILE A 151 -5.59 12.03 18.81
CA ILE A 151 -4.86 11.99 17.55
C ILE A 151 -5.13 13.29 16.79
N ASP A 152 -4.07 13.98 16.45
CA ASP A 152 -4.09 15.26 15.72
C ASP A 152 -3.35 15.19 14.37
N THR A 153 -2.65 14.08 14.11
CA THR A 153 -1.88 13.89 12.87
C THR A 153 -1.98 12.45 12.38
N VAL A 154 -2.36 12.29 11.12
CA VAL A 154 -2.59 10.99 10.48
C VAL A 154 -1.65 10.80 9.29
N TYR A 155 -0.87 9.72 9.34
CA TYR A 155 0.06 9.29 8.30
C TYR A 155 -0.54 8.08 7.59
N LEU A 156 -0.72 8.16 6.27
CA LEU A 156 -1.19 7.05 5.47
C LEU A 156 -0.01 6.41 4.72
N PHE A 157 0.14 5.11 4.85
CA PHE A 157 1.24 4.36 4.25
C PHE A 157 0.70 3.21 3.41
N GLY A 158 0.93 3.23 2.10
CA GLY A 158 0.50 2.20 1.15
C GLY A 158 1.68 1.51 0.48
N VAL A 159 1.55 0.19 0.25
CA VAL A 159 2.58 -0.63 -0.42
C VAL A 159 1.95 -1.34 -1.61
N SER A 160 2.60 -1.29 -2.78
CA SER A 160 2.13 -2.02 -3.97
C SER A 160 0.69 -1.63 -4.36
N MET A 161 -0.24 -2.59 -4.46
CA MET A 161 -1.68 -2.32 -4.60
C MET A 161 -2.18 -1.32 -3.55
N GLY A 162 -1.65 -1.36 -2.33
CA GLY A 162 -1.96 -0.44 -1.25
C GLY A 162 -1.63 1.03 -1.57
N GLY A 163 -0.76 1.30 -2.56
CA GLY A 163 -0.54 2.64 -3.10
C GLY A 163 -1.81 3.19 -3.75
N ALA A 164 -2.48 2.41 -4.61
CA ALA A 164 -3.76 2.80 -5.20
C ALA A 164 -4.87 2.88 -4.14
N VAL A 165 -4.93 1.92 -3.21
CA VAL A 165 -5.91 1.93 -2.11
C VAL A 165 -5.76 3.18 -1.26
N SER A 166 -4.56 3.51 -0.82
CA SER A 166 -4.29 4.66 0.04
C SER A 166 -4.57 5.99 -0.67
N GLY A 167 -4.09 6.17 -1.90
CA GLY A 167 -4.37 7.38 -2.67
C GLY A 167 -5.86 7.56 -2.95
N THR A 168 -6.59 6.47 -3.24
CA THR A 168 -8.05 6.50 -3.39
C THR A 168 -8.73 6.83 -2.06
N ALA A 169 -8.24 6.30 -0.93
CA ALA A 169 -8.79 6.61 0.40
C ALA A 169 -8.67 8.10 0.75
N ILE A 170 -7.58 8.77 0.36
CA ILE A 170 -7.46 10.23 0.53
C ILE A 170 -8.58 10.96 -0.22
N VAL A 171 -8.76 10.65 -1.50
CA VAL A 171 -9.76 11.31 -2.36
C VAL A 171 -11.18 11.05 -1.87
N GLU A 172 -11.49 9.81 -1.56
CA GLU A 172 -12.83 9.40 -1.14
C GLU A 172 -13.17 9.95 0.27
N SER A 173 -12.22 9.98 1.21
CA SER A 173 -12.46 10.56 2.53
C SER A 173 -12.75 12.06 2.44
N ALA A 174 -12.04 12.79 1.61
CA ALA A 174 -12.33 14.20 1.36
C ALA A 174 -13.70 14.41 0.68
N ALA A 175 -14.09 13.51 -0.23
CA ALA A 175 -15.36 13.60 -0.93
C ALA A 175 -16.60 13.34 -0.05
N ILE A 176 -16.44 12.56 1.03
CA ILE A 176 -17.51 12.26 1.98
C ILE A 176 -17.49 13.16 3.22
N SER A 177 -16.44 13.93 3.43
CA SER A 177 -16.31 14.88 4.53
C SER A 177 -17.15 16.13 4.28
N ASP A 178 -17.78 16.65 5.33
CA ASP A 178 -18.61 17.87 5.27
C ASP A 178 -17.79 19.14 4.92
N ASP A 179 -16.50 19.15 5.27
CA ASP A 179 -15.60 20.27 5.02
C ASP A 179 -14.66 20.07 3.81
N GLY A 180 -14.77 18.93 3.13
CA GLY A 180 -13.94 18.58 1.98
C GLY A 180 -12.51 18.19 2.33
N LYS A 181 -12.22 17.92 3.62
CA LYS A 181 -10.91 17.51 4.08
C LYS A 181 -10.77 15.99 4.12
N ALA A 182 -9.60 15.51 3.71
CA ALA A 182 -9.23 14.12 3.89
C ALA A 182 -8.91 13.84 5.37
N LEU A 183 -8.99 12.57 5.75
CA LEU A 183 -8.60 12.10 7.08
C LEU A 183 -7.07 12.08 7.29
N TYR A 184 -6.28 12.36 6.24
CA TYR A 184 -4.84 12.09 6.19
C TYR A 184 -4.04 13.36 5.96
N ASP A 185 -3.03 13.60 6.81
CA ASP A 185 -2.15 14.76 6.71
C ASP A 185 -0.90 14.48 5.84
N TYR A 186 -0.38 13.25 5.91
CA TYR A 186 0.83 12.82 5.22
C TYR A 186 0.60 11.49 4.50
N TRP A 187 1.24 11.35 3.34
CA TRP A 187 1.12 10.14 2.55
C TRP A 187 2.48 9.55 2.18
N ILE A 188 2.66 8.26 2.42
CA ILE A 188 3.82 7.47 2.00
C ILE A 188 3.33 6.36 1.07
N THR A 189 3.95 6.24 -0.10
CA THR A 189 3.68 5.12 -1.01
C THR A 189 4.99 4.46 -1.42
N ALA A 190 5.10 3.17 -1.16
CA ALA A 190 6.25 2.35 -1.52
C ALA A 190 5.86 1.42 -2.66
N GLU A 191 6.58 1.49 -3.80
CA GLU A 191 6.32 0.69 -5.02
C GLU A 191 4.83 0.65 -5.40
N GLY A 192 4.16 1.77 -5.15
CA GLY A 192 2.71 1.87 -5.21
C GLY A 192 2.17 2.01 -6.62
N VAL A 193 1.03 1.38 -6.87
CA VAL A 193 0.22 1.60 -8.08
C VAL A 193 -0.35 3.01 -8.07
N SER A 194 -0.11 3.75 -9.14
CA SER A 194 -0.59 5.12 -9.32
C SER A 194 -1.56 5.30 -10.48
N GLN A 195 -1.46 4.42 -11.48
CA GLN A 195 -2.26 4.41 -12.71
C GLN A 195 -2.87 3.02 -12.94
N LEU A 196 -4.14 2.85 -12.62
CA LEU A 196 -4.76 1.52 -12.67
C LEU A 196 -4.93 0.98 -14.09
N VAL A 197 -5.11 1.85 -15.10
CA VAL A 197 -5.18 1.44 -16.51
C VAL A 197 -3.87 0.79 -16.95
N GLU A 198 -2.74 1.38 -16.57
CA GLU A 198 -1.42 0.87 -16.90
C GLU A 198 -1.16 -0.46 -16.21
N THR A 199 -1.42 -0.52 -14.89
CA THR A 199 -1.28 -1.75 -14.11
C THR A 199 -2.12 -2.90 -14.68
N TYR A 200 -3.36 -2.61 -15.10
CA TYR A 200 -4.19 -3.60 -15.79
C TYR A 200 -3.55 -4.08 -17.09
N GLY A 201 -3.09 -3.14 -17.93
CA GLY A 201 -2.44 -3.45 -19.21
C GLY A 201 -1.19 -4.31 -19.04
N GLU A 202 -0.36 -3.97 -18.07
CA GLU A 202 0.87 -4.69 -17.72
C GLU A 202 0.57 -6.09 -17.18
N ALA A 203 -0.37 -6.21 -16.24
CA ALA A 203 -0.79 -7.50 -15.71
C ALA A 203 -1.37 -8.41 -16.80
N LYS A 204 -2.17 -7.84 -17.71
CA LYS A 204 -2.74 -8.59 -18.84
C LYS A 204 -1.67 -9.03 -19.82
N ALA A 205 -0.75 -8.15 -20.19
CA ALA A 205 0.37 -8.49 -21.09
C ALA A 205 1.26 -9.56 -20.49
N ALA A 206 1.58 -9.48 -19.20
CA ALA A 206 2.35 -10.50 -18.50
C ALA A 206 1.62 -11.84 -18.45
N ALA A 207 0.32 -11.84 -18.17
CA ALA A 207 -0.50 -13.04 -18.16
C ALA A 207 -0.53 -13.73 -19.55
N GLU A 208 -0.70 -12.95 -20.60
CA GLU A 208 -0.73 -13.46 -21.99
C GLU A 208 0.65 -13.99 -22.44
N ALA A 209 1.73 -13.30 -22.07
CA ALA A 209 3.09 -13.68 -22.48
C ALA A 209 3.61 -14.90 -21.73
N THR A 210 3.27 -15.05 -20.45
CA THR A 210 3.92 -16.03 -19.56
C THR A 210 2.95 -17.08 -18.98
N GLY A 211 1.64 -16.85 -19.04
CA GLY A 211 0.65 -17.67 -18.34
C GLY A 211 0.70 -17.54 -16.82
N ASN A 212 1.34 -16.47 -16.30
CA ASN A 212 1.53 -16.30 -14.86
C ASN A 212 0.22 -16.11 -14.11
N ALA A 213 -0.01 -16.95 -13.10
CA ALA A 213 -1.25 -16.99 -12.34
C ALA A 213 -1.51 -15.71 -11.52
N THR A 214 -0.44 -15.09 -10.99
CA THR A 214 -0.56 -13.83 -10.23
C THR A 214 -0.96 -12.68 -11.13
N ALA A 215 -0.36 -12.56 -12.32
CA ALA A 215 -0.72 -11.55 -13.30
C ALA A 215 -2.17 -11.73 -13.78
N MET A 216 -2.60 -12.98 -14.04
CA MET A 216 -4.00 -13.28 -14.37
C MET A 216 -4.95 -12.89 -13.26
N ALA A 217 -4.60 -13.21 -12.00
CA ALA A 217 -5.42 -12.88 -10.84
C ALA A 217 -5.51 -11.35 -10.62
N ALA A 218 -4.42 -10.62 -10.82
CA ALA A 218 -4.39 -9.17 -10.74
C ALA A 218 -5.31 -8.53 -11.79
N ALA A 219 -5.17 -8.89 -13.07
CA ALA A 219 -6.02 -8.37 -14.13
C ALA A 219 -7.51 -8.66 -13.88
N ALA A 220 -7.85 -9.91 -13.55
CA ALA A 220 -9.22 -10.30 -13.23
C ALA A 220 -9.75 -9.61 -11.95
N GLY A 221 -8.88 -9.38 -10.96
CA GLY A 221 -9.21 -8.65 -9.74
C GLY A 221 -9.56 -7.19 -10.02
N ILE A 222 -8.77 -6.53 -10.88
CA ILE A 222 -9.01 -5.16 -11.32
C ILE A 222 -10.35 -5.07 -12.07
N GLU A 223 -10.62 -5.97 -13.02
CA GLU A 223 -11.90 -6.00 -13.75
C GLU A 223 -13.12 -6.18 -12.81
N ARG A 224 -12.99 -7.00 -11.77
CA ARG A 224 -14.06 -7.16 -10.77
C ARG A 224 -14.27 -5.88 -9.94
N ASP A 225 -13.19 -5.20 -9.55
CA ASP A 225 -13.30 -3.97 -8.75
C ASP A 225 -13.81 -2.77 -9.57
N THR A 226 -13.56 -2.76 -10.87
CA THR A 226 -13.99 -1.69 -11.79
C THR A 226 -15.32 -1.98 -12.48
N GLY A 227 -15.72 -3.25 -12.52
CA GLY A 227 -16.93 -3.71 -13.22
C GLY A 227 -16.72 -4.03 -14.69
N GLY A 228 -15.46 -4.02 -15.18
CA GLY A 228 -15.12 -4.35 -16.57
C GLY A 228 -13.73 -3.87 -16.96
N THR A 229 -13.44 -3.93 -18.25
CA THR A 229 -12.18 -3.47 -18.83
C THR A 229 -12.06 -1.93 -18.85
N PRO A 230 -10.86 -1.36 -19.06
CA PRO A 230 -10.69 0.10 -19.20
C PRO A 230 -11.52 0.72 -20.33
N ALA A 231 -11.78 -0.04 -21.40
CA ALA A 231 -12.59 0.44 -22.51
C ALA A 231 -14.09 0.48 -22.16
N GLU A 232 -14.55 -0.41 -21.31
CA GLU A 232 -15.95 -0.50 -20.88
C GLU A 232 -16.24 0.44 -19.70
N CYS A 233 -15.29 0.60 -18.78
CA CYS A 233 -15.45 1.32 -17.52
C CYS A 233 -14.34 2.39 -17.28
N PRO A 234 -14.08 3.31 -18.20
CA PRO A 234 -12.94 4.23 -18.12
C PRO A 234 -12.95 5.10 -16.85
N LEU A 235 -14.12 5.59 -16.42
CA LEU A 235 -14.21 6.42 -15.22
C LEU A 235 -13.95 5.64 -13.95
N ALA A 236 -14.30 4.34 -13.92
CA ALA A 236 -14.00 3.48 -12.78
C ALA A 236 -12.50 3.29 -12.59
N TYR A 237 -11.74 3.16 -13.68
CA TYR A 237 -10.27 3.12 -13.64
C TYR A 237 -9.67 4.47 -13.24
N GLN A 238 -10.17 5.57 -13.79
CA GLN A 238 -9.71 6.91 -13.43
C GLN A 238 -9.90 7.17 -11.94
N ARG A 239 -11.07 6.88 -11.39
CA ARG A 239 -11.38 7.04 -9.95
C ARG A 239 -10.38 6.34 -9.03
N ARG A 240 -9.77 5.25 -9.49
CA ARG A 240 -8.83 4.41 -8.76
C ARG A 240 -7.36 4.65 -9.11
N SER A 241 -7.08 5.72 -9.83
CA SER A 241 -5.74 6.10 -10.28
C SER A 241 -5.28 7.36 -9.56
N PRO A 242 -4.58 7.25 -8.42
CA PRO A 242 -4.24 8.40 -7.58
C PRO A 242 -3.48 9.50 -8.31
N ALA A 243 -2.64 9.17 -9.30
CA ALA A 243 -1.90 10.17 -10.07
C ALA A 243 -2.82 11.13 -10.83
N LEU A 244 -4.01 10.68 -11.23
CA LEU A 244 -5.01 11.53 -11.89
C LEU A 244 -5.76 12.45 -10.93
N HIS A 245 -5.63 12.22 -9.63
CA HIS A 245 -6.34 12.92 -8.56
C HIS A 245 -5.42 13.75 -7.65
N ALA A 246 -4.19 14.02 -8.07
CA ALA A 246 -3.23 14.76 -7.25
C ALA A 246 -3.75 16.14 -6.81
N ALA A 247 -4.53 16.83 -7.66
CA ALA A 247 -5.18 18.09 -7.29
C ALA A 247 -6.24 17.91 -6.19
N GLN A 248 -7.04 16.83 -6.24
CA GLN A 248 -8.01 16.52 -5.18
C GLN A 248 -7.31 16.12 -3.87
N ILE A 249 -6.20 15.39 -3.97
CA ILE A 249 -5.34 15.05 -2.81
C ILE A 249 -4.83 16.34 -2.14
N GLN A 250 -4.36 17.31 -2.92
CA GLN A 250 -3.92 18.61 -2.43
C GLN A 250 -5.07 19.40 -1.78
N LEU A 251 -6.22 19.48 -2.43
CA LEU A 251 -7.41 20.17 -1.90
C LEU A 251 -7.94 19.50 -0.64
N GLY A 252 -7.81 18.17 -0.51
CA GLY A 252 -8.11 17.41 0.69
C GLY A 252 -7.21 17.75 1.88
N GLY A 253 -6.12 18.47 1.66
CA GLY A 253 -5.27 19.01 2.73
C GLY A 253 -4.05 18.16 3.07
N VAL A 254 -3.68 17.19 2.21
CA VAL A 254 -2.42 16.46 2.37
C VAL A 254 -1.25 17.45 2.30
N GLN A 255 -0.46 17.49 3.37
CA GLN A 255 0.62 18.48 3.54
C GLN A 255 1.88 18.08 2.78
N ALA A 256 2.17 16.77 2.78
CA ALA A 256 3.35 16.26 2.11
C ALA A 256 3.22 14.77 1.77
N ALA A 257 3.99 14.33 0.78
CA ALA A 257 4.02 12.96 0.33
C ALA A 257 5.46 12.44 0.13
N THR A 258 5.65 11.16 0.38
CA THR A 258 6.89 10.43 0.03
C THR A 258 6.55 9.27 -0.88
N VAL A 259 7.22 9.22 -2.03
CA VAL A 259 7.11 8.14 -3.01
C VAL A 259 8.44 7.40 -3.02
N ILE A 260 8.42 6.09 -2.83
CA ILE A 260 9.60 5.22 -2.85
C ILE A 260 9.38 4.17 -3.93
N HIS A 261 10.31 4.05 -4.89
CA HIS A 261 10.15 3.08 -5.96
C HIS A 261 11.49 2.51 -6.44
N PRO A 262 11.64 1.19 -6.57
CA PRO A 262 12.86 0.60 -7.11
C PRO A 262 12.87 0.69 -8.65
N VAL A 263 14.07 0.86 -9.24
CA VAL A 263 14.21 0.98 -10.70
C VAL A 263 13.93 -0.34 -11.45
N ASN A 264 14.16 -1.45 -10.77
CA ASN A 264 14.02 -2.78 -11.35
C ASN A 264 12.78 -3.53 -10.82
N ASP A 265 11.75 -2.79 -10.41
CA ASP A 265 10.47 -3.38 -10.04
C ASP A 265 9.86 -4.11 -11.24
N GLY A 266 9.73 -5.42 -11.12
CA GLY A 266 9.16 -6.26 -12.16
C GLY A 266 7.65 -6.49 -12.02
N LEU A 267 7.02 -5.93 -10.99
CA LEU A 267 5.58 -6.08 -10.73
C LEU A 267 4.81 -4.77 -10.89
N VAL A 268 5.34 -3.68 -10.35
CA VAL A 268 4.83 -2.31 -10.54
C VAL A 268 5.97 -1.47 -11.12
N PRO A 269 5.95 -1.16 -12.42
CA PRO A 269 7.06 -0.47 -13.05
C PRO A 269 7.41 0.89 -12.42
N HIS A 270 8.68 1.24 -12.40
CA HIS A 270 9.21 2.46 -11.79
C HIS A 270 8.57 3.76 -12.29
N ASN A 271 8.08 3.78 -13.56
CA ASN A 271 7.37 4.93 -14.10
C ASN A 271 6.12 5.29 -13.29
N GLN A 272 5.45 4.33 -12.67
CA GLN A 272 4.29 4.58 -11.78
C GLN A 272 4.68 5.48 -10.59
N GLY A 273 5.82 5.21 -9.95
CA GLY A 273 6.34 6.07 -8.88
C GLY A 273 6.72 7.47 -9.36
N ARG A 274 7.39 7.55 -10.53
CA ARG A 274 7.77 8.83 -11.14
C ARG A 274 6.56 9.68 -11.51
N GLU A 275 5.54 9.09 -12.11
CA GLU A 275 4.30 9.76 -12.47
C GLU A 275 3.56 10.27 -11.23
N MET A 276 3.50 9.46 -10.18
CA MET A 276 2.89 9.86 -8.91
C MET A 276 3.60 11.07 -8.31
N ALA A 277 4.94 11.01 -8.20
CA ALA A 277 5.74 12.10 -7.67
C ALA A 277 5.57 13.39 -8.50
N GLY A 278 5.60 13.27 -9.82
CA GLY A 278 5.38 14.39 -10.75
C GLY A 278 3.99 15.01 -10.62
N ALA A 279 2.95 14.18 -10.50
CA ALA A 279 1.58 14.64 -10.34
C ALA A 279 1.37 15.40 -9.02
N LEU A 280 1.88 14.84 -7.90
CA LEU A 280 1.81 15.46 -6.58
C LEU A 280 2.54 16.81 -6.55
N THR A 281 3.76 16.84 -7.09
CA THR A 281 4.55 18.08 -7.20
C THR A 281 3.84 19.14 -8.03
N THR A 282 3.28 18.74 -9.18
CA THR A 282 2.50 19.64 -10.05
C THR A 282 1.25 20.19 -9.35
N ALA A 283 0.64 19.38 -8.48
CA ALA A 283 -0.49 19.83 -7.67
C ALA A 283 -0.07 20.73 -6.48
N GLY A 284 1.21 20.92 -6.23
CA GLY A 284 1.73 21.78 -5.15
C GLY A 284 1.88 21.08 -3.81
N ILE A 285 1.89 19.74 -3.78
CA ILE A 285 2.19 18.98 -2.57
C ILE A 285 3.71 18.85 -2.44
N ALA A 286 4.24 19.15 -1.25
CA ALA A 286 5.65 18.91 -0.94
C ALA A 286 5.95 17.41 -1.10
N THR A 287 6.79 17.05 -2.07
CA THR A 287 6.97 15.66 -2.48
C THR A 287 8.43 15.24 -2.40
N GLN A 288 8.68 14.11 -1.73
CA GLN A 288 9.97 13.42 -1.76
C GLN A 288 9.85 12.17 -2.64
N PHE A 289 10.78 12.00 -3.57
CA PHE A 289 10.86 10.82 -4.41
C PHE A 289 12.17 10.08 -4.18
N PHE A 290 12.07 8.84 -3.74
CA PHE A 290 13.21 7.96 -3.49
C PHE A 290 13.24 6.86 -4.55
N THR A 291 14.25 6.92 -5.41
CA THR A 291 14.53 5.88 -6.40
C THR A 291 15.53 4.89 -5.80
N VAL A 292 15.11 3.66 -5.55
CA VAL A 292 15.98 2.62 -4.99
C VAL A 292 16.67 1.86 -6.13
N VAL A 293 18.02 1.81 -6.07
CA VAL A 293 18.85 1.13 -7.06
C VAL A 293 19.73 0.06 -6.42
N GLY A 294 20.32 -0.79 -7.24
CA GLY A 294 21.31 -1.78 -6.80
C GLY A 294 20.72 -3.01 -6.13
N ILE A 295 19.40 -3.20 -6.15
CA ILE A 295 18.76 -4.43 -5.68
C ILE A 295 19.15 -5.55 -6.66
N PRO A 296 19.81 -6.63 -6.18
CA PRO A 296 20.20 -7.73 -7.05
C PRO A 296 18.98 -8.45 -7.62
N GLU A 297 19.07 -8.84 -8.88
CA GLU A 297 18.08 -9.73 -9.48
C GLU A 297 18.00 -11.03 -8.68
N GLY A 298 16.80 -11.50 -8.41
CA GLY A 298 16.58 -12.78 -7.71
C GLY A 298 16.70 -12.75 -6.19
N GLN A 299 16.79 -11.59 -5.55
CA GLN A 299 16.80 -11.47 -4.08
C GLN A 299 15.45 -11.06 -3.47
N ASP A 300 14.37 -11.53 -3.99
CA ASP A 300 13.12 -11.47 -3.24
C ASP A 300 13.02 -12.74 -2.36
N PRO A 301 12.98 -12.61 -1.02
CA PRO A 301 12.94 -13.76 -0.11
C PRO A 301 11.65 -14.59 -0.17
N GLY A 302 10.78 -14.35 -1.11
CA GLY A 302 9.54 -15.11 -1.30
C GLY A 302 9.31 -15.60 -2.72
N THR A 303 10.19 -15.25 -3.65
CA THR A 303 9.98 -15.56 -5.07
C THR A 303 11.19 -16.17 -5.71
N THR A 304 10.98 -17.20 -6.49
CA THR A 304 12.00 -17.87 -7.33
C THR A 304 12.06 -17.30 -8.74
N GLY A 305 11.36 -16.19 -8.99
CA GLY A 305 11.27 -15.58 -10.31
C GLY A 305 12.47 -14.70 -10.64
N THR A 306 12.96 -14.80 -11.86
CA THR A 306 14.13 -14.08 -12.38
C THR A 306 13.84 -13.27 -13.64
N GLY A 307 12.59 -13.03 -14.00
CA GLY A 307 12.21 -12.27 -15.20
C GLY A 307 11.67 -10.87 -14.89
N THR A 308 11.68 -9.93 -15.81
CA THR A 308 10.95 -8.66 -15.68
C THR A 308 9.50 -8.83 -16.12
N LEU A 309 8.58 -8.05 -15.54
CA LEU A 309 7.21 -7.98 -16.03
C LEU A 309 7.22 -7.55 -17.51
N GLY A 310 6.62 -8.33 -18.40
CA GLY A 310 6.73 -8.12 -19.86
C GLY A 310 7.93 -8.78 -20.54
N ALA A 311 8.90 -9.32 -19.79
CA ALA A 311 10.00 -10.14 -20.28
C ALA A 311 10.08 -11.42 -19.43
N GLY A 312 8.93 -12.12 -19.27
CA GLY A 312 8.88 -13.36 -18.49
C GLY A 312 9.97 -14.34 -18.89
N GLU A 313 10.53 -15.02 -17.92
CA GLU A 313 11.45 -16.12 -18.16
C GLU A 313 10.78 -17.16 -19.06
N ALA A 314 11.58 -17.93 -19.76
CA ALA A 314 11.08 -18.99 -20.65
C ALA A 314 10.24 -20.06 -19.91
N ASP A 315 10.32 -20.12 -18.59
CA ASP A 315 9.53 -20.99 -17.72
C ASP A 315 8.21 -20.33 -17.22
N GLY A 316 7.91 -19.09 -17.62
CA GLY A 316 6.68 -18.37 -17.23
C GLY A 316 6.72 -17.77 -15.84
N THR A 317 7.87 -17.66 -15.18
CA THR A 317 8.01 -16.97 -13.89
C THR A 317 8.05 -15.46 -14.06
N LEU A 318 7.52 -14.72 -13.08
CA LEU A 318 7.66 -13.27 -13.00
C LEU A 318 8.94 -12.93 -12.25
N ASN A 319 9.67 -11.94 -12.75
CA ASN A 319 10.71 -11.33 -11.95
C ASN A 319 10.09 -10.33 -10.98
N LEU A 320 10.07 -10.71 -9.73
CA LEU A 320 9.68 -9.82 -8.64
C LEU A 320 10.91 -9.15 -8.01
N ALA A 321 12.10 -9.32 -8.60
CA ALA A 321 13.30 -8.60 -8.17
C ALA A 321 13.00 -7.10 -8.16
N GLY A 322 13.38 -6.44 -7.10
CA GLY A 322 13.09 -5.03 -6.89
C GLY A 322 11.75 -4.77 -6.21
N HIS A 323 10.73 -5.57 -6.40
CA HIS A 323 9.46 -5.42 -5.67
C HIS A 323 9.60 -5.99 -4.25
N GLY A 324 9.46 -5.14 -3.24
CA GLY A 324 9.61 -5.53 -1.83
C GLY A 324 8.34 -6.20 -1.29
N SER A 325 8.55 -7.24 -0.50
CA SER A 325 7.45 -7.76 0.30
C SER A 325 7.30 -6.93 1.58
N GLU A 326 6.10 -6.46 1.87
CA GLU A 326 5.78 -5.80 3.14
C GLU A 326 5.96 -6.72 4.37
N ALA A 327 6.11 -8.02 4.15
CA ALA A 327 6.51 -8.97 5.18
C ALA A 327 8.02 -8.93 5.47
N ASP A 328 8.83 -8.29 4.62
CA ASP A 328 10.28 -8.20 4.76
C ASP A 328 10.75 -6.75 4.93
N ALA A 329 10.85 -6.29 6.18
CA ALA A 329 11.38 -4.96 6.50
C ALA A 329 12.88 -4.81 6.19
N THR A 330 13.58 -5.88 5.79
CA THR A 330 14.99 -5.83 5.40
C THR A 330 15.17 -5.57 3.90
N HIS A 331 14.10 -5.77 3.11
CA HIS A 331 14.11 -5.41 1.71
C HIS A 331 14.42 -3.91 1.53
N PRO A 332 15.29 -3.52 0.59
CA PRO A 332 15.75 -2.13 0.46
C PRO A 332 14.63 -1.10 0.35
N VAL A 333 13.59 -1.39 -0.40
CA VAL A 333 12.42 -0.51 -0.56
C VAL A 333 11.69 -0.34 0.77
N MET A 334 11.37 -1.44 1.45
CA MET A 334 10.67 -1.43 2.72
C MET A 334 11.51 -0.77 3.83
N ARG A 335 12.82 -1.02 3.85
CA ARG A 335 13.74 -0.36 4.77
C ARG A 335 13.74 1.14 4.56
N THR A 336 13.81 1.60 3.29
CA THR A 336 13.73 3.03 2.95
C THR A 336 12.38 3.62 3.38
N ALA A 337 11.28 2.92 3.10
CA ALA A 337 9.94 3.38 3.47
C ALA A 337 9.78 3.54 4.99
N PHE A 338 10.21 2.56 5.78
CA PHE A 338 10.18 2.65 7.24
C PHE A 338 11.11 3.74 7.79
N GLU A 339 12.25 3.97 7.15
CA GLU A 339 13.14 5.08 7.53
C GLU A 339 12.47 6.43 7.28
N GLN A 340 11.82 6.62 6.13
CA GLN A 340 11.10 7.86 5.86
C GLN A 340 9.88 8.04 6.78
N LEU A 341 9.15 6.96 7.08
CA LEU A 341 8.08 6.99 8.08
C LEU A 341 8.59 7.48 9.45
N ARG A 342 9.73 6.96 9.90
CA ARG A 342 10.35 7.42 11.17
C ARG A 342 10.73 8.90 11.12
N LYS A 343 11.32 9.36 10.02
CA LYS A 343 11.67 10.79 9.86
C LYS A 343 10.44 11.69 9.89
N MET A 344 9.33 11.27 9.26
CA MET A 344 8.07 12.00 9.33
C MET A 344 7.52 12.02 10.76
N LEU A 345 7.47 10.87 11.43
CA LEU A 345 7.00 10.76 12.81
C LEU A 345 7.86 11.57 13.80
N ASP A 346 9.14 11.75 13.52
CA ASP A 346 10.08 12.52 14.34
C ASP A 346 10.12 14.02 13.98
N GLY A 347 9.25 14.46 13.07
CA GLY A 347 9.19 15.85 12.62
C GLY A 347 10.43 16.29 11.81
N GLN A 348 11.22 15.35 11.31
CA GLN A 348 12.41 15.62 10.49
C GLN A 348 12.09 15.81 9.01
N TYR A 349 10.81 15.77 8.67
CA TYR A 349 10.35 16.00 7.31
C TYR A 349 10.37 17.50 6.99
N ASN A 350 11.06 17.90 5.91
CA ASN A 350 11.08 19.28 5.48
C ASN A 350 9.97 19.54 4.43
N ALA A 351 8.79 19.91 4.91
CA ALA A 351 7.65 20.27 4.06
C ALA A 351 7.85 21.60 3.29
N GLU A 352 8.91 22.37 3.59
CA GLU A 352 9.22 23.61 2.88
C GLU A 352 9.91 23.38 1.53
N VAL A 353 10.42 22.16 1.29
CA VAL A 353 11.03 21.79 0.00
C VAL A 353 9.95 21.27 -0.92
N PRO A 354 9.60 21.98 -1.99
CA PRO A 354 8.49 21.60 -2.87
C PRO A 354 8.69 20.25 -3.55
N TYR A 355 9.91 19.93 -3.93
CA TYR A 355 10.31 18.66 -4.52
C TYR A 355 11.73 18.28 -4.10
N PHE A 356 11.90 16.99 -3.81
CA PHE A 356 13.19 16.42 -3.46
C PHE A 356 13.28 15.03 -4.11
N GLU A 357 14.32 14.79 -4.90
CA GLU A 357 14.62 13.48 -5.47
C GLU A 357 15.89 12.92 -4.86
N CYS A 358 15.86 11.65 -4.51
CA CYS A 358 16.98 10.96 -3.89
C CYS A 358 17.15 9.57 -4.53
N ILE A 359 18.36 9.28 -5.00
CA ILE A 359 18.76 7.95 -5.40
C ILE A 359 19.35 7.23 -4.20
N VAL A 360 18.72 6.14 -3.77
CA VAL A 360 19.18 5.27 -2.69
C VAL A 360 19.88 4.06 -3.28
N ASP A 361 21.21 4.01 -3.24
CA ASP A 361 21.93 2.80 -3.64
C ASP A 361 21.99 1.83 -2.47
N HIS A 362 21.30 0.71 -2.60
CA HIS A 362 21.27 -0.35 -1.60
C HIS A 362 22.67 -0.91 -1.26
N ARG A 363 23.61 -0.85 -2.19
CA ARG A 363 24.99 -1.34 -2.03
C ARG A 363 25.89 -0.34 -1.26
N ALA A 364 25.50 0.93 -1.21
CA ALA A 364 26.23 2.00 -0.56
C ALA A 364 25.26 2.94 0.19
N PRO A 365 24.55 2.46 1.21
CA PRO A 365 23.43 3.20 1.81
C PRO A 365 23.85 4.46 2.54
N GLU A 366 25.12 4.60 2.96
CA GLU A 366 25.60 5.76 3.72
C GLU A 366 25.89 6.99 2.86
N ASP A 367 26.09 6.80 1.52
CA ASP A 367 26.49 7.87 0.59
C ASP A 367 25.44 8.10 -0.52
N SER A 368 24.24 7.52 -0.41
CA SER A 368 23.42 7.23 -1.57
C SER A 368 22.39 8.29 -1.91
N CYS A 369 22.21 9.32 -1.09
CA CYS A 369 21.26 10.37 -1.40
C CYS A 369 21.94 11.52 -2.15
N GLN A 370 21.94 11.47 -3.48
CA GLN A 370 22.33 12.64 -4.29
C GLN A 370 21.10 13.54 -4.41
N VAL A 371 21.18 14.69 -3.79
CA VAL A 371 20.14 15.73 -3.89
C VAL A 371 20.33 16.44 -5.22
N ASP A 372 19.53 16.07 -6.22
CA ASP A 372 19.36 16.93 -7.38
C ASP A 372 18.37 18.04 -6.97
N GLN A 373 18.91 19.19 -6.64
CA GLN A 373 18.12 20.40 -6.51
C GLN A 373 17.83 20.90 -7.91
N PHE A 374 16.58 20.76 -8.38
CA PHE A 374 16.08 21.42 -9.57
C PHE A 374 15.62 22.84 -9.28
#